data_8f67c2cc72d51e7f61d68ace0bdb9976
#
_entry.id   8f67c2cc72d51e7f61d68ace0bdb9976
#
_cell.length_a   1.000
_cell.length_b   1.000
_cell.length_c   1.000
_cell.angle_alpha   90.00
_cell.angle_beta   90.00
_cell.angle_gamma   90.00
#
_symmetry.space_group_name_H-M   'P 1'
#
loop_
_entity.id
_entity.type
_entity.pdbx_description
1 polymer ?
#
loop_
_entity_poly.entity_id
_entity_poly.type
_entity_poly.pdbx_seq_one_letter_code
_entity_poly.pdbx_strand_id
1 'polypeptide(L)'
;MNEIDYEKLTHKAMLNLISDILSSVSEEGLPGEHHFYISFKTQAPKVSISDSLMAQYPDEMTIVLQNQFENLIVTPEAFSVRLSFNHTPHDLYIPFDALTKFYDPSVSFGLVLEDMTVSAASALASDDNRENGHEDIEKQENLK
;
A
#
# COMPACT_ATOMS: atom_id res chain seq x y z
N MET A 1 22.39 6.95 22.15
CA MET A 1 21.22 6.14 22.31
C MET A 1 21.56 4.83 22.98
N ASN A 2 20.89 4.58 24.06
CA ASN A 2 21.25 3.45 24.86
C ASN A 2 20.32 2.27 24.75
N GLU A 3 19.28 2.44 24.01
CA GLU A 3 18.29 1.39 23.88
C GLU A 3 18.03 1.10 22.43
N ILE A 4 17.70 -0.14 22.17
CA ILE A 4 17.35 -0.56 20.83
C ILE A 4 15.86 -0.33 20.63
N ASP A 5 15.52 0.44 19.62
CA ASP A 5 14.13 0.72 19.31
C ASP A 5 13.67 -0.31 18.27
N TYR A 6 13.20 -1.43 18.78
CA TYR A 6 12.82 -2.53 17.89
C TYR A 6 11.64 -2.18 17.02
N GLU A 7 10.70 -1.40 17.53
CA GLU A 7 9.55 -1.01 16.73
C GLU A 7 9.97 -0.19 15.52
N LYS A 8 10.85 0.78 15.75
CA LYS A 8 11.29 1.63 14.68
C LYS A 8 12.09 0.85 13.65
N LEU A 9 12.96 -0.02 14.12
CA LEU A 9 13.78 -0.81 13.20
C LEU A 9 12.93 -1.80 12.39
N THR A 10 11.96 -2.41 13.04
CA THR A 10 11.08 -3.33 12.34
C THR A 10 10.24 -2.60 11.31
N HIS A 11 9.71 -1.44 11.68
CA HIS A 11 8.92 -0.64 10.75
C HIS A 11 9.74 -0.25 9.52
N LYS A 12 10.97 0.18 9.77
CA LYS A 12 11.85 0.55 8.67
C LYS A 12 12.14 -0.64 7.77
N ALA A 13 12.35 -1.80 8.37
CA ALA A 13 12.62 -2.99 7.57
C ALA A 13 11.42 -3.37 6.72
N MET A 14 10.22 -3.22 7.26
CA MET A 14 9.02 -3.51 6.49
C MET A 14 8.85 -2.55 5.33
N LEU A 15 9.13 -1.27 5.53
CA LEU A 15 9.04 -0.30 4.45
C LEU A 15 10.08 -0.59 3.38
N ASN A 16 11.28 -0.99 3.79
CA ASN A 16 12.30 -1.37 2.81
C ASN A 16 11.88 -2.58 2.01
N LEU A 17 11.24 -3.54 2.67
CA LEU A 17 10.77 -4.71 1.97
C LEU A 17 9.75 -4.34 0.91
N ILE A 18 8.79 -3.49 1.26
CA ILE A 18 7.78 -3.08 0.30
C ILE A 18 8.42 -2.31 -0.85
N SER A 19 9.38 -1.44 -0.54
CA SER A 19 10.09 -0.71 -1.57
C SER A 19 10.80 -1.65 -2.53
N ASP A 20 11.44 -2.69 -2.00
CA ASP A 20 12.12 -3.67 -2.85
C ASP A 20 11.12 -4.43 -3.71
N ILE A 21 9.99 -4.81 -3.14
CA ILE A 21 8.97 -5.51 -3.91
C ILE A 21 8.46 -4.63 -5.05
N LEU A 22 8.12 -3.39 -4.74
CA LEU A 22 7.57 -2.50 -5.75
C LEU A 22 8.61 -2.13 -6.80
N SER A 23 9.87 -2.01 -6.41
CA SER A 23 10.93 -1.74 -7.38
C SER A 23 11.04 -2.87 -8.38
N SER A 24 10.98 -4.09 -7.90
CA SER A 24 11.02 -5.25 -8.79
C SER A 24 9.82 -5.24 -9.74
N VAL A 25 8.65 -4.93 -9.22
CA VAL A 25 7.44 -4.89 -10.04
C VAL A 25 7.52 -3.78 -11.08
N SER A 26 8.09 -2.64 -10.72
CA SER A 26 8.18 -1.53 -11.68
C SER A 26 9.10 -1.88 -12.84
N GLU A 27 10.06 -2.76 -12.61
CA GLU A 27 10.98 -3.17 -13.66
C GLU A 27 10.50 -4.36 -14.45
N GLU A 28 9.85 -5.29 -13.81
CA GLU A 28 9.55 -6.56 -14.44
C GLU A 28 8.07 -6.89 -14.53
N GLY A 29 7.21 -6.08 -13.92
CA GLY A 29 5.80 -6.36 -13.89
C GLY A 29 5.44 -7.34 -12.78
N LEU A 30 4.16 -7.52 -12.58
CA LEU A 30 3.66 -8.46 -11.59
C LEU A 30 3.62 -9.86 -12.19
N PRO A 31 4.29 -10.82 -11.57
CA PRO A 31 4.28 -12.16 -12.14
C PRO A 31 3.00 -12.91 -11.78
N GLY A 32 2.53 -13.69 -12.73
CA GLY A 32 1.46 -14.66 -12.50
C GLY A 32 0.21 -14.04 -11.91
N GLU A 33 -0.22 -14.63 -10.82
CA GLU A 33 -1.47 -14.22 -10.17
C GLU A 33 -1.26 -13.20 -9.07
N HIS A 34 -0.06 -12.69 -8.91
CA HIS A 34 0.20 -11.75 -7.83
C HIS A 34 -0.59 -10.47 -8.03
N HIS A 35 -1.08 -9.94 -6.95
CA HIS A 35 -1.70 -8.63 -6.94
C HIS A 35 -1.59 -8.10 -5.52
N PHE A 36 -1.53 -6.77 -5.39
CA PHE A 36 -1.27 -6.14 -4.10
C PHE A 36 -2.41 -5.25 -3.69
N TYR A 37 -2.83 -5.38 -2.45
CA TYR A 37 -3.72 -4.43 -1.80
C TYR A 37 -2.85 -3.58 -0.90
N ILE A 38 -2.87 -2.28 -1.13
CA ILE A 38 -2.01 -1.34 -0.41
C ILE A 38 -2.89 -0.28 0.21
N SER A 39 -2.86 -0.16 1.53
CA SER A 39 -3.63 0.83 2.25
C SER A 39 -2.72 1.91 2.78
N PHE A 40 -3.21 3.15 2.77
CA PHE A 40 -2.41 4.27 3.23
C PHE A 40 -3.32 5.35 3.79
N LYS A 41 -2.75 6.18 4.66
CA LYS A 41 -3.47 7.31 5.23
C LYS A 41 -3.45 8.45 4.24
N THR A 42 -4.64 8.87 3.82
CA THR A 42 -4.73 9.85 2.75
C THR A 42 -4.28 11.23 3.18
N GLN A 43 -4.31 11.53 4.46
CA GLN A 43 -3.89 12.84 4.93
C GLN A 43 -2.48 12.85 5.50
N ALA A 44 -1.73 11.79 5.31
CA ALA A 44 -0.35 11.78 5.76
C ALA A 44 0.44 12.81 4.98
N PRO A 45 1.52 13.32 5.57
CA PRO A 45 2.32 14.34 4.88
C PRO A 45 2.81 13.85 3.54
N LYS A 46 2.73 14.72 2.55
CA LYS A 46 3.25 14.50 1.20
C LYS A 46 2.48 13.51 0.36
N VAL A 47 1.38 12.95 0.86
CA VAL A 47 0.49 12.16 0.02
C VAL A 47 -0.14 13.11 -0.99
N SER A 48 -0.17 12.71 -2.26
CA SER A 48 -0.79 13.51 -3.31
C SER A 48 -1.77 12.63 -4.08
N ILE A 49 -3.04 12.92 -3.94
CA ILE A 49 -4.10 12.28 -4.69
C ILE A 49 -5.08 13.37 -5.10
N SER A 50 -5.99 13.03 -6.02
CA SER A 50 -6.92 14.02 -6.50
C SER A 50 -7.89 14.44 -5.40
N ASP A 51 -8.50 15.60 -5.59
CA ASP A 51 -9.48 16.09 -4.63
C ASP A 51 -10.67 15.15 -4.52
N SER A 52 -11.09 14.56 -5.62
CA SER A 52 -12.22 13.67 -5.57
C SER A 52 -11.91 12.41 -4.77
N LEU A 53 -10.70 11.90 -4.89
CA LEU A 53 -10.32 10.74 -4.09
C LEU A 53 -10.17 11.10 -2.63
N MET A 54 -9.64 12.28 -2.34
CA MET A 54 -9.52 12.71 -0.96
C MET A 54 -10.89 12.85 -0.32
N ALA A 55 -11.87 13.34 -1.08
CA ALA A 55 -13.21 13.48 -0.56
C ALA A 55 -13.87 12.14 -0.29
N GLN A 56 -13.60 11.15 -1.14
CA GLN A 56 -14.17 9.82 -0.94
C GLN A 56 -13.47 9.06 0.18
N TYR A 57 -12.20 9.30 0.36
CA TYR A 57 -11.41 8.55 1.33
C TYR A 57 -10.64 9.53 2.22
N PRO A 58 -11.35 10.21 3.12
CA PRO A 58 -10.71 11.28 3.89
C PRO A 58 -9.70 10.77 4.91
N ASP A 59 -9.76 9.51 5.28
CA ASP A 59 -8.84 8.99 6.29
C ASP A 59 -7.89 7.96 5.75
N GLU A 60 -8.40 6.98 5.04
CA GLU A 60 -7.57 5.88 4.58
C GLU A 60 -8.11 5.38 3.26
N MET A 61 -7.23 4.93 2.39
CA MET A 61 -7.60 4.42 1.09
C MET A 61 -6.83 3.15 0.82
N THR A 62 -7.49 2.20 0.16
CA THR A 62 -6.83 0.98 -0.29
C THR A 62 -6.83 0.94 -1.80
N ILE A 63 -5.66 0.73 -2.38
CA ILE A 63 -5.54 0.58 -3.82
C ILE A 63 -5.15 -0.85 -4.15
N VAL A 64 -5.44 -1.24 -5.37
CA VAL A 64 -5.11 -2.57 -5.85
C VAL A 64 -4.18 -2.44 -7.03
N LEU A 65 -3.03 -3.09 -6.95
CA LEU A 65 -2.12 -3.16 -8.09
C LEU A 65 -2.24 -4.55 -8.70
N GLN A 66 -2.72 -4.58 -9.93
CA GLN A 66 -2.82 -5.81 -10.69
C GLN A 66 -2.17 -5.57 -12.04
N ASN A 67 -2.68 -6.22 -13.06
CA ASN A 67 -2.05 -6.14 -14.37
C ASN A 67 -2.06 -4.78 -14.99
N GLN A 68 -3.03 -3.97 -14.64
CA GLN A 68 -3.29 -2.75 -15.41
C GLN A 68 -3.06 -1.49 -14.63
N PHE A 69 -1.92 -1.37 -14.01
CA PHE A 69 -1.47 -0.09 -13.50
C PHE A 69 -0.42 0.46 -14.44
N GLU A 70 -0.20 1.76 -14.36
CA GLU A 70 0.74 2.43 -15.24
C GLU A 70 1.69 3.29 -14.45
N ASN A 71 2.88 3.46 -14.99
CA ASN A 71 3.84 4.44 -14.46
C ASN A 71 4.16 4.24 -12.99
N LEU A 72 4.44 3.00 -12.62
CA LEU A 72 4.89 2.75 -11.27
C LEU A 72 6.35 3.17 -11.14
N ILE A 73 6.58 4.19 -10.34
CA ILE A 73 7.91 4.75 -10.13
C ILE A 73 8.21 4.69 -8.65
N VAL A 74 9.33 4.10 -8.29
CA VAL A 74 9.70 3.88 -6.90
C VAL A 74 10.96 4.66 -6.59
N THR A 75 10.91 5.44 -5.51
CA THR A 75 12.07 6.16 -5.00
C THR A 75 12.32 5.68 -3.57
N PRO A 76 13.41 6.10 -2.94
CA PRO A 76 13.63 5.67 -1.57
C PRO A 76 12.54 6.09 -0.59
N GLU A 77 11.83 7.17 -0.87
CA GLU A 77 10.84 7.67 0.09
C GLU A 77 9.41 7.36 -0.27
N ALA A 78 9.12 7.06 -1.54
CA ALA A 78 7.74 7.00 -1.96
C ALA A 78 7.62 6.22 -3.25
N PHE A 79 6.37 5.93 -3.63
CA PHE A 79 6.12 5.45 -4.98
C PHE A 79 4.96 6.25 -5.56
N SER A 80 4.92 6.28 -6.88
CA SER A 80 3.79 6.87 -7.58
C SER A 80 3.31 5.87 -8.62
N VAL A 81 2.03 5.99 -8.96
CA VAL A 81 1.41 5.05 -9.88
C VAL A 81 0.16 5.70 -10.45
N ARG A 82 -0.20 5.30 -11.66
CA ARG A 82 -1.45 5.76 -12.27
C ARG A 82 -2.45 4.63 -12.24
N LEU A 83 -3.62 4.92 -11.69
CA LEU A 83 -4.71 3.96 -11.60
C LEU A 83 -6.00 4.62 -12.05
N SER A 84 -6.93 3.82 -12.57
CA SER A 84 -8.22 4.35 -12.97
C SER A 84 -9.28 4.05 -11.93
N PHE A 85 -10.08 5.06 -11.67
CA PHE A 85 -11.26 4.93 -10.80
C PHE A 85 -12.43 5.50 -11.58
N ASN A 86 -13.46 4.70 -11.78
CA ASN A 86 -14.63 5.11 -12.56
C ASN A 86 -14.22 5.60 -13.94
N HIS A 87 -13.32 4.87 -14.58
CA HIS A 87 -12.84 5.16 -15.93
C HIS A 87 -12.04 6.45 -16.06
N THR A 88 -11.64 7.02 -14.92
CA THR A 88 -10.82 8.23 -14.92
C THR A 88 -9.45 7.90 -14.35
N PRO A 89 -8.38 8.18 -15.09
CA PRO A 89 -7.05 7.90 -14.54
C PRO A 89 -6.66 8.93 -13.50
N HIS A 90 -6.00 8.47 -12.47
CA HIS A 90 -5.52 9.31 -11.39
C HIS A 90 -4.07 8.99 -11.12
N ASP A 91 -3.26 10.02 -10.95
CA ASP A 91 -1.87 9.85 -10.55
C ASP A 91 -1.79 9.95 -9.04
N LEU A 92 -1.21 8.96 -8.43
CA LEU A 92 -1.09 8.91 -6.97
C LEU A 92 0.38 8.97 -6.60
N TYR A 93 0.69 9.74 -5.57
CA TYR A 93 2.03 9.79 -5.00
C TYR A 93 1.90 9.43 -3.52
N ILE A 94 2.53 8.35 -3.10
CA ILE A 94 2.31 7.79 -1.78
C ILE A 94 3.64 7.54 -1.10
N PRO A 95 3.98 8.34 -0.09
CA PRO A 95 5.17 8.06 0.70
C PRO A 95 5.04 6.74 1.44
N PHE A 96 6.15 6.03 1.58
CA PHE A 96 6.11 4.77 2.30
C PHE A 96 5.69 4.96 3.75
N ASP A 97 6.00 6.12 4.33
CA ASP A 97 5.58 6.39 5.70
C ASP A 97 4.08 6.49 5.87
N ALA A 98 3.34 6.67 4.78
CA ALA A 98 1.89 6.75 4.85
C ALA A 98 1.22 5.40 4.82
N LEU A 99 1.95 4.34 4.54
CA LEU A 99 1.36 3.01 4.37
C LEU A 99 0.90 2.43 5.70
N THR A 100 -0.26 1.79 5.66
CA THR A 100 -0.77 1.11 6.83
C THR A 100 -0.83 -0.39 6.64
N LYS A 101 -1.05 -0.86 5.43
CA LYS A 101 -1.14 -2.29 5.17
C LYS A 101 -0.63 -2.60 3.77
N PHE A 102 -0.09 -3.79 3.62
CA PHE A 102 0.33 -4.32 2.33
C PHE A 102 -0.04 -5.80 2.31
N TYR A 103 -0.74 -6.24 1.28
CA TYR A 103 -1.24 -7.60 1.27
C TYR A 103 -1.25 -8.17 -0.13
N ASP A 104 -0.74 -9.39 -0.29
CA ASP A 104 -0.80 -10.13 -1.54
C ASP A 104 -1.56 -11.42 -1.27
N PRO A 105 -2.85 -11.47 -1.59
CA PRO A 105 -3.64 -12.65 -1.25
C PRO A 105 -3.27 -13.89 -2.06
N SER A 106 -2.61 -13.73 -3.18
CA SER A 106 -2.27 -14.92 -3.98
C SER A 106 -1.33 -15.85 -3.25
N VAL A 107 -0.56 -15.33 -2.30
CA VAL A 107 0.36 -16.14 -1.51
C VAL A 107 0.17 -15.93 -0.02
N SER A 108 -0.91 -15.30 0.37
CA SER A 108 -1.24 -15.06 1.78
C SER A 108 -0.13 -14.32 2.52
N PHE A 109 0.45 -13.35 1.84
CA PHE A 109 1.50 -12.53 2.45
C PHE A 109 0.93 -11.18 2.83
N GLY A 110 1.18 -10.74 4.06
CA GLY A 110 0.67 -9.44 4.47
C GLY A 110 1.50 -8.80 5.56
N LEU A 111 1.45 -7.48 5.58
CA LEU A 111 2.12 -6.67 6.59
C LEU A 111 1.14 -5.61 7.08
N VAL A 112 1.11 -5.40 8.38
CA VAL A 112 0.37 -4.31 8.99
C VAL A 112 1.39 -3.36 9.58
N LEU A 113 1.34 -2.11 9.16
CA LEU A 113 2.39 -1.15 9.45
C LEU A 113 2.02 -0.13 10.52
N GLU A 114 0.74 0.15 10.66
CA GLU A 114 0.34 1.08 11.69
C GLU A 114 0.28 0.37 13.01
N ASP A 115 0.43 1.10 14.08
CA ASP A 115 0.43 0.55 15.43
C ASP A 115 1.38 -0.62 15.56
N MET A 116 2.54 -0.49 15.00
CA MET A 116 3.52 -1.54 15.06
C MET A 116 3.84 -1.82 16.49
N THR A 117 3.45 -2.99 16.93
CA THR A 117 4.07 -3.50 18.10
C THR A 117 4.96 -4.55 17.61
N VAL A 118 5.57 -5.13 18.35
CA VAL A 118 6.63 -5.90 18.08
C VAL A 118 6.43 -7.17 17.41
N SER A 119 5.34 -7.72 17.43
CA SER A 119 5.17 -9.12 17.14
C SER A 119 4.64 -9.35 15.74
N ALA A 120 5.27 -10.24 15.00
CA ALA A 120 4.75 -10.65 13.71
C ALA A 120 3.39 -11.31 13.86
N ALA A 121 3.14 -11.92 14.99
CA ALA A 121 1.85 -12.53 15.23
C ALA A 121 0.76 -11.49 15.31
N SER A 122 1.09 -10.29 15.79
CA SER A 122 0.11 -9.22 15.83
C SER A 122 -0.31 -8.81 14.43
N ALA A 123 0.63 -8.78 13.52
CA ALA A 123 0.30 -8.43 12.15
C ALA A 123 -0.64 -9.46 11.55
N LEU A 124 -0.42 -10.72 11.86
CA LEU A 124 -1.29 -11.75 11.34
C LEU A 124 -2.66 -11.71 11.96
N ALA A 125 -2.73 -11.33 13.23
CA ALA A 125 -4.00 -11.29 13.93
C ALA A 125 -4.90 -10.18 13.42
N SER A 126 -4.39 -9.29 12.61
CA SER A 126 -5.17 -8.17 12.10
C SER A 126 -5.94 -8.49 10.84
N ASP A 127 -6.00 -9.73 10.47
CA ASP A 127 -6.68 -10.13 9.26
C ASP A 127 -8.14 -9.72 9.22
N ASP A 128 -8.75 -9.58 10.38
CA ASP A 128 -10.17 -9.23 10.39
C ASP A 128 -10.46 -7.93 9.69
N ASN A 129 -9.49 -7.07 9.58
CA ASN A 129 -9.72 -5.79 8.95
C ASN A 129 -9.84 -5.86 7.45
N ARG A 130 -9.63 -7.01 6.88
CA ARG A 130 -9.67 -7.13 5.44
C ARG A 130 -11.04 -6.80 4.85
N GLU A 131 -12.08 -7.05 5.61
CA GLU A 131 -13.41 -6.82 5.08
C GLU A 131 -13.67 -5.34 4.81
N ASN A 132 -13.19 -4.48 5.67
CA ASN A 132 -13.37 -3.07 5.43
C ASN A 132 -12.60 -2.60 4.22
N GLY A 133 -11.41 -3.09 4.05
CA GLY A 133 -10.64 -2.75 2.87
C GLY A 133 -11.28 -3.27 1.61
N HIS A 134 -11.97 -4.38 1.73
CA HIS A 134 -12.61 -4.99 0.57
C HIS A 134 -13.67 -4.07 -0.02
N GLU A 135 -14.44 -3.40 0.81
CA GLU A 135 -15.45 -2.50 0.30
C GLU A 135 -14.84 -1.35 -0.47
N ASP A 136 -13.73 -0.82 0.04
CA ASP A 136 -13.06 0.25 -0.67
C ASP A 136 -12.54 -0.22 -2.01
N ILE A 137 -12.04 -1.44 -2.03
CA ILE A 137 -11.48 -1.98 -3.25
C ILE A 137 -12.51 -2.10 -4.34
N GLU A 138 -13.73 -2.39 -3.99
CA GLU A 138 -14.76 -2.54 -4.99
C GLU A 138 -15.02 -1.27 -5.76
N LYS A 139 -14.66 -0.12 -5.20
CA LYS A 139 -14.87 1.14 -5.89
C LYS A 139 -13.76 1.46 -6.86
N GLN A 140 -12.64 0.80 -6.74
CA GLN A 140 -11.55 1.01 -7.67
C GLN A 140 -11.84 0.28 -8.97
N GLU A 141 -11.66 1.00 -10.08
CA GLU A 141 -11.87 0.37 -11.36
C GLU A 141 -10.81 -0.65 -11.58
N ASN A 142 -11.23 -1.87 -11.77
CA ASN A 142 -10.27 -2.90 -11.98
C ASN A 142 -10.17 -3.15 -13.45
N LEU A 143 -9.18 -2.61 -14.03
CA LEU A 143 -9.09 -2.65 -15.44
C LEU A 143 -8.79 -4.00 -15.93
N LYS A 144 -9.30 -4.32 -16.95
CA LYS A 144 -9.03 -5.60 -17.45
C LYS A 144 -8.51 -5.57 -18.73
#